data_08afdb9a0f11ac997d23bf444cbd5d40
#
_entry.id   08afdb9a0f11ac997d23bf444cbd5d40
#
_cell.length_a   1.000
_cell.length_b   1.000
_cell.length_c   1.000
_cell.angle_alpha   90.00
_cell.angle_beta   90.00
_cell.angle_gamma   90.00
#
_symmetry.space_group_name_H-M   'P 1'
#
loop_
_entity.id
_entity.type
_entity.pdbx_description
1 polymer ?
#
loop_
_entity_poly.entity_id
_entity_poly.type
_entity_poly.pdbx_seq_one_letter_code
_entity_poly.pdbx_strand_id
1 'polypeptide(L)'
;MPNETKKIMIIFGHHDTVESFNSAIRDTFIEEALKVGHKIDLVNLFEEKEQLPFYTTKINPPPKIVLEYRKRLENCDIMFLIGSCHNLRLNSILENWVDWVLHPKWFFSYRTMFPGSKYFKNYGYPVPGALKGKTGIVSITYGGPMVTYFNFSIFDNIPYRRIKKSVFKLGGLKTKYLRFYSILPNL
;
A
#
# COMPACT_ATOMS: atom_id res chain seq x y z
N MET A 1 -15.52 -25.56 -6.39
CA MET A 1 -14.44 -25.75 -5.41
C MET A 1 -14.67 -24.76 -4.29
N PRO A 2 -14.64 -25.11 -3.01
CA PRO A 2 -14.75 -24.15 -1.94
C PRO A 2 -13.57 -23.18 -2.07
N ASN A 3 -13.86 -21.89 -2.08
CA ASN A 3 -12.81 -20.85 -2.12
C ASN A 3 -11.98 -20.96 -0.84
N GLU A 4 -10.65 -21.10 -1.00
CA GLU A 4 -9.73 -21.11 0.13
C GLU A 4 -9.88 -19.82 0.95
N THR A 5 -10.09 -19.97 2.26
CA THR A 5 -10.17 -18.83 3.19
C THR A 5 -8.88 -18.02 3.15
N LYS A 6 -8.96 -16.72 2.85
CA LYS A 6 -7.82 -15.80 2.84
C LYS A 6 -7.86 -14.87 4.05
N LYS A 7 -6.69 -14.50 4.53
CA LYS A 7 -6.51 -13.44 5.52
C LYS A 7 -6.17 -12.14 4.81
N ILE A 8 -6.96 -11.10 5.02
CA ILE A 8 -6.85 -9.82 4.33
C ILE A 8 -6.59 -8.73 5.33
N MET A 9 -5.45 -8.05 5.22
CA MET A 9 -5.16 -6.86 6.00
C MET A 9 -5.51 -5.63 5.18
N ILE A 10 -6.45 -4.83 5.68
CA ILE A 10 -6.91 -3.57 5.07
C ILE A 10 -6.26 -2.42 5.81
N ILE A 11 -5.59 -1.55 5.09
CA ILE A 11 -5.02 -0.30 5.59
C ILE A 11 -5.84 0.84 5.01
N PHE A 12 -6.67 1.43 5.86
CA PHE A 12 -7.57 2.51 5.52
C PHE A 12 -6.98 3.85 5.95
N GLY A 13 -6.75 4.73 4.99
CA GLY A 13 -6.13 6.03 5.21
C GLY A 13 -6.99 7.18 4.68
N HIS A 14 -8.24 7.30 5.13
CA HIS A 14 -9.09 8.43 4.83
C HIS A 14 -9.60 9.07 6.12
N HIS A 15 -9.64 10.40 6.19
CA HIS A 15 -10.00 11.14 7.40
C HIS A 15 -11.48 10.99 7.76
N ASP A 16 -12.35 10.92 6.77
CA ASP A 16 -13.75 10.59 6.96
C ASP A 16 -13.91 9.06 6.94
N THR A 17 -14.14 8.53 8.12
CA THR A 17 -14.19 7.07 8.35
C THR A 17 -15.60 6.50 8.24
N VAL A 18 -16.63 7.33 8.11
CA VAL A 18 -18.04 6.92 8.13
C VAL A 18 -18.75 7.21 6.81
N GLU A 19 -18.73 8.44 6.31
CA GLU A 19 -19.58 8.88 5.20
C GLU A 19 -18.82 9.26 3.92
N SER A 20 -17.68 8.62 3.66
CA SER A 20 -16.93 8.89 2.44
C SER A 20 -17.06 7.77 1.41
N PHE A 21 -16.80 8.11 0.15
CA PHE A 21 -16.71 7.08 -0.90
C PHE A 21 -15.64 6.02 -0.59
N ASN A 22 -14.54 6.41 0.08
CA ASN A 22 -13.51 5.48 0.53
C ASN A 22 -14.02 4.55 1.64
N SER A 23 -14.83 5.05 2.58
CA SER A 23 -15.46 4.19 3.61
C SER A 23 -16.45 3.22 2.99
N ALA A 24 -17.25 3.66 2.00
CA ALA A 24 -18.14 2.77 1.27
C ALA A 24 -17.39 1.65 0.54
N ILE A 25 -16.24 1.95 -0.09
CA ILE A 25 -15.38 0.91 -0.71
C ILE A 25 -14.89 -0.08 0.35
N ARG A 26 -14.40 0.42 1.48
CA ARG A 26 -13.93 -0.42 2.60
C ARG A 26 -15.04 -1.35 3.09
N ASP A 27 -16.20 -0.81 3.38
CA ASP A 27 -17.29 -1.54 4.02
C ASP A 27 -17.90 -2.57 3.08
N THR A 28 -18.14 -2.20 1.82
CA THR A 28 -18.59 -3.14 0.78
C THR A 28 -17.59 -4.28 0.59
N PHE A 29 -16.30 -3.96 0.55
CA PHE A 29 -15.27 -5.00 0.42
C PHE A 29 -15.23 -5.94 1.62
N ILE A 30 -15.35 -5.40 2.84
CA ILE A 30 -15.39 -6.20 4.08
C ILE A 30 -16.60 -7.13 4.06
N GLU A 31 -17.77 -6.58 3.77
CA GLU A 31 -19.03 -7.36 3.71
C GLU A 31 -18.91 -8.53 2.73
N GLU A 32 -18.51 -8.27 1.50
CA GLU A 32 -18.37 -9.30 0.47
C GLU A 32 -17.27 -10.33 0.81
N ALA A 33 -16.15 -9.89 1.38
CA ALA A 33 -15.09 -10.81 1.80
C ALA A 33 -15.53 -11.74 2.94
N LEU A 34 -16.30 -11.22 3.91
CA LEU A 34 -16.84 -12.02 5.01
C LEU A 34 -17.89 -13.02 4.53
N LYS A 35 -18.76 -12.65 3.57
CA LYS A 35 -19.78 -13.55 2.97
C LYS A 35 -19.14 -14.80 2.34
N VAL A 36 -17.95 -14.67 1.78
CA VAL A 36 -17.22 -15.81 1.18
C VAL A 36 -16.23 -16.47 2.12
N GLY A 37 -16.27 -16.12 3.42
CA GLY A 37 -15.50 -16.77 4.49
C GLY A 37 -14.05 -16.29 4.65
N HIS A 38 -13.68 -15.14 4.11
CA HIS A 38 -12.37 -14.55 4.34
C HIS A 38 -12.27 -13.92 5.73
N LYS A 39 -11.04 -13.77 6.25
CA LYS A 39 -10.74 -13.11 7.54
C LYS A 39 -10.21 -11.71 7.29
N ILE A 40 -10.80 -10.73 7.96
CA ILE A 40 -10.43 -9.32 7.84
C ILE A 40 -9.65 -8.85 9.06
N ASP A 41 -8.56 -8.15 8.80
CA ASP A 41 -7.76 -7.41 9.75
C ASP A 41 -7.73 -5.94 9.30
N LEU A 42 -8.56 -5.09 9.92
CA LEU A 42 -8.69 -3.67 9.57
C LEU A 42 -7.76 -2.82 10.41
N VAL A 43 -7.02 -1.94 9.74
CA VAL A 43 -6.25 -0.84 10.32
C VAL A 43 -6.84 0.46 9.79
N ASN A 44 -7.44 1.25 10.67
CA ASN A 44 -7.87 2.61 10.35
C ASN A 44 -6.83 3.59 10.88
N LEU A 45 -6.02 4.15 9.99
CA LEU A 45 -4.86 4.97 10.37
C LEU A 45 -5.24 6.27 11.10
N PHE A 46 -6.46 6.76 10.97
CA PHE A 46 -6.94 7.93 11.69
C PHE A 46 -7.48 7.60 13.10
N GLU A 47 -7.82 6.34 13.35
CA GLU A 47 -8.39 5.88 14.62
C GLU A 47 -7.37 5.09 15.47
N GLU A 48 -6.18 4.81 14.95
CA GLU A 48 -5.11 4.15 15.71
C GLU A 48 -4.73 4.98 16.93
N LYS A 49 -4.66 4.34 18.10
CA LYS A 49 -4.30 4.98 19.37
C LYS A 49 -2.89 5.54 19.35
N GLU A 50 -1.97 4.82 18.71
CA GLU A 50 -0.58 5.23 18.54
C GLU A 50 -0.38 5.67 17.10
N GLN A 51 -0.22 6.98 16.90
CA GLN A 51 0.05 7.54 15.58
C GLN A 51 1.52 7.34 15.19
N LEU A 52 1.75 6.97 13.94
CA LEU A 52 3.10 6.91 13.40
C LEU A 52 3.72 8.31 13.35
N PRO A 53 4.90 8.53 13.91
CA PRO A 53 5.62 9.77 13.69
C PRO A 53 5.92 9.97 12.20
N PHE A 54 6.21 11.20 11.77
CA PHE A 54 6.69 11.40 10.41
C PHE A 54 7.95 10.57 10.17
N TYR A 55 7.99 9.92 9.01
CA TYR A 55 9.11 9.06 8.66
C TYR A 55 10.43 9.82 8.65
N THR A 56 11.41 9.25 9.29
CA THR A 56 12.79 9.72 9.26
C THR A 56 13.77 8.56 9.48
N THR A 57 14.89 8.61 8.79
CA THR A 57 15.97 7.62 8.96
C THR A 57 16.70 7.74 10.28
N LYS A 58 16.47 8.82 11.05
CA LYS A 58 17.09 9.05 12.36
C LYS A 58 16.48 8.19 13.48
N ILE A 59 15.25 7.71 13.30
CA ILE A 59 14.59 6.83 14.28
C ILE A 59 14.98 5.38 13.95
N ASN A 60 15.86 4.81 14.75
CA ASN A 60 16.31 3.42 14.64
C ASN A 60 16.60 2.86 16.04
N PRO A 61 15.93 1.80 16.49
CA PRO A 61 14.99 0.96 15.74
C PRO A 61 13.67 1.67 15.40
N PRO A 62 12.90 1.13 14.44
CA PRO A 62 11.60 1.68 14.09
C PRO A 62 10.61 1.57 15.26
N PRO A 63 9.56 2.42 15.32
CA PRO A 63 8.53 2.34 16.35
C PRO A 63 7.94 0.93 16.48
N LYS A 64 7.54 0.53 17.69
CA LYS A 64 6.99 -0.82 17.95
C LYS A 64 5.78 -1.14 17.06
N ILE A 65 4.90 -0.18 16.85
CA ILE A 65 3.72 -0.33 15.99
C ILE A 65 4.09 -0.70 14.54
N VAL A 66 5.21 -0.23 14.02
CA VAL A 66 5.72 -0.63 12.68
C VAL A 66 6.04 -2.11 12.64
N LEU A 67 6.67 -2.63 13.71
CA LEU A 67 6.98 -4.06 13.81
C LEU A 67 5.72 -4.91 13.92
N GLU A 68 4.70 -4.41 14.61
CA GLU A 68 3.38 -5.05 14.71
C GLU A 68 2.68 -5.10 13.35
N TYR A 69 2.66 -4.01 12.59
CA TYR A 69 2.13 -4.00 11.23
C TYR A 69 2.86 -5.00 10.32
N ARG A 70 4.18 -5.07 10.39
CA ARG A 70 4.97 -6.03 9.61
C ARG A 70 4.60 -7.47 9.96
N LYS A 71 4.49 -7.81 11.25
CA LYS A 71 4.06 -9.14 11.72
C LYS A 71 2.65 -9.47 11.23
N ARG A 72 1.70 -8.53 11.28
CA ARG A 72 0.34 -8.70 10.76
C ARG A 72 0.37 -8.95 9.24
N LEU A 73 1.16 -8.21 8.48
CA LEU A 73 1.35 -8.39 7.04
C LEU A 73 2.00 -9.74 6.68
N GLU A 74 2.94 -10.22 7.47
CA GLU A 74 3.52 -11.56 7.28
C GLU A 74 2.48 -12.66 7.43
N ASN A 75 1.47 -12.45 8.27
CA ASN A 75 0.40 -13.39 8.54
C ASN A 75 -0.84 -13.23 7.63
N CYS A 76 -0.86 -12.25 6.72
CA CYS A 76 -1.95 -12.09 5.76
C CYS A 76 -1.57 -12.65 4.38
N ASP A 77 -2.59 -12.93 3.54
CA ASP A 77 -2.44 -13.34 2.15
C ASP A 77 -2.56 -12.14 1.21
N ILE A 78 -3.34 -11.15 1.63
CA ILE A 78 -3.69 -9.96 0.85
C ILE A 78 -3.47 -8.72 1.70
N MET A 79 -2.73 -7.76 1.17
CA MET A 79 -2.62 -6.40 1.69
C MET A 79 -3.48 -5.47 0.82
N PHE A 80 -4.38 -4.72 1.42
CA PHE A 80 -5.26 -3.81 0.70
C PHE A 80 -5.14 -2.37 1.25
N LEU A 81 -4.60 -1.46 0.44
CA LEU A 81 -4.50 -0.04 0.74
C LEU A 81 -5.71 0.70 0.17
N ILE A 82 -6.40 1.50 0.98
CA ILE A 82 -7.55 2.32 0.57
C ILE A 82 -7.32 3.78 0.95
N GLY A 83 -7.41 4.67 -0.01
CA GLY A 83 -7.30 6.10 0.25
C GLY A 83 -7.50 6.98 -0.97
N SER A 84 -7.28 8.27 -0.80
CA SER A 84 -7.46 9.29 -1.83
C SER A 84 -6.13 9.74 -2.44
N CYS A 85 -6.21 10.24 -3.66
CA CYS A 85 -5.11 10.87 -4.36
C CYS A 85 -4.97 12.33 -3.91
N HIS A 86 -3.83 12.68 -3.34
CA HIS A 86 -3.44 14.05 -3.04
C HIS A 86 -2.13 14.39 -3.76
N ASN A 87 -2.12 15.47 -4.56
CA ASN A 87 -0.94 15.90 -5.30
C ASN A 87 -0.25 14.75 -6.07
N LEU A 88 -1.03 13.98 -6.82
CA LEU A 88 -0.57 12.85 -7.64
C LEU A 88 0.12 11.71 -6.86
N ARG A 89 -0.21 11.54 -5.58
CA ARG A 89 0.26 10.43 -4.71
C ARG A 89 -0.85 10.02 -3.76
N LEU A 90 -0.62 8.99 -2.96
CA LEU A 90 -1.52 8.69 -1.84
C LEU A 90 -1.55 9.88 -0.86
N ASN A 91 -2.61 9.99 -0.08
CA ASN A 91 -2.65 10.98 0.99
C ASN A 91 -1.52 10.76 2.01
N SER A 92 -1.16 11.81 2.76
CA SER A 92 0.06 11.84 3.57
C SER A 92 0.15 10.74 4.62
N ILE A 93 -0.98 10.35 5.22
CA ILE A 93 -0.98 9.30 6.26
C ILE A 93 -0.64 7.92 5.69
N LEU A 94 -1.16 7.60 4.50
CA LEU A 94 -0.82 6.35 3.79
C LEU A 94 0.62 6.37 3.28
N GLU A 95 1.10 7.50 2.75
CA GLU A 95 2.50 7.64 2.34
C GLU A 95 3.45 7.43 3.53
N ASN A 96 3.15 8.05 4.67
CA ASN A 96 3.93 7.88 5.89
C ASN A 96 3.93 6.40 6.35
N TRP A 97 2.77 5.73 6.29
CA TRP A 97 2.67 4.31 6.60
C TRP A 97 3.49 3.45 5.63
N VAL A 98 3.43 3.73 4.33
CA VAL A 98 4.23 3.04 3.29
C VAL A 98 5.72 3.20 3.57
N ASP A 99 6.18 4.42 3.86
CA ASP A 99 7.58 4.71 4.12
C ASP A 99 8.10 4.00 5.37
N TRP A 100 7.30 3.89 6.44
CA TRP A 100 7.66 3.17 7.65
C TRP A 100 7.62 1.66 7.49
N VAL A 101 6.50 1.14 6.96
CA VAL A 101 6.22 -0.30 6.99
C VAL A 101 6.89 -1.02 5.83
N LEU A 102 6.78 -0.50 4.60
CA LEU A 102 7.34 -1.12 3.39
C LEU A 102 8.80 -0.69 3.14
N HIS A 103 9.57 -0.61 4.21
CA HIS A 103 10.95 -0.14 4.21
C HIS A 103 11.93 -1.19 3.64
N PRO A 104 13.05 -0.75 3.01
CA PRO A 104 14.16 -1.63 2.65
C PRO A 104 14.65 -2.51 3.80
N LYS A 105 15.28 -3.64 3.46
CA LYS A 105 15.72 -4.75 4.31
C LYS A 105 14.61 -5.71 4.76
N TRP A 106 13.39 -5.24 4.97
CA TRP A 106 12.24 -6.10 5.29
C TRP A 106 11.36 -6.35 4.07
N PHE A 107 10.93 -5.28 3.39
CA PHE A 107 10.02 -5.37 2.24
C PHE A 107 10.75 -5.77 0.95
N PHE A 108 11.96 -5.27 0.76
CA PHE A 108 12.89 -5.65 -0.29
C PHE A 108 14.33 -5.39 0.16
N SER A 109 15.29 -6.00 -0.55
CA SER A 109 16.72 -5.75 -0.37
C SER A 109 17.39 -5.54 -1.72
N TYR A 110 18.67 -5.17 -1.73
CA TYR A 110 19.46 -5.10 -2.95
C TYR A 110 20.53 -6.20 -2.93
N ARG A 111 20.65 -6.91 -4.05
CA ARG A 111 21.73 -7.86 -4.29
C ARG A 111 22.68 -7.23 -5.29
N THR A 112 23.98 -7.18 -4.97
CA THR A 112 24.98 -6.68 -5.92
C THR A 112 25.06 -7.58 -7.14
N MET A 113 25.19 -6.97 -8.33
CA MET A 113 25.39 -7.70 -9.60
C MET A 113 26.82 -8.19 -9.77
N PHE A 114 27.77 -7.52 -9.14
CA PHE A 114 29.21 -7.79 -9.30
C PHE A 114 29.87 -7.99 -7.92
N PRO A 115 29.68 -9.15 -7.29
CA PRO A 115 30.33 -9.46 -6.01
C PRO A 115 31.88 -9.40 -6.16
N GLY A 116 32.52 -8.69 -5.24
CA GLY A 116 33.99 -8.53 -5.28
C GLY A 116 34.52 -7.37 -6.13
N SER A 117 33.69 -6.74 -6.95
CA SER A 117 34.14 -5.58 -7.75
C SER A 117 34.28 -4.33 -6.87
N LYS A 118 35.46 -3.68 -6.92
CA LYS A 118 35.69 -2.37 -6.27
C LYS A 118 34.93 -1.24 -6.96
N TYR A 119 34.75 -1.31 -8.28
CA TYR A 119 34.15 -0.25 -9.10
C TYR A 119 32.61 -0.33 -9.15
N PHE A 120 32.06 -1.55 -9.16
CA PHE A 120 30.62 -1.79 -9.34
C PHE A 120 29.93 -2.32 -8.09
N LYS A 121 30.51 -2.16 -6.91
CA LYS A 121 29.93 -2.64 -5.63
C LYS A 121 28.51 -2.10 -5.33
N ASN A 122 28.18 -0.91 -5.84
CA ASN A 122 26.89 -0.26 -5.65
C ASN A 122 25.85 -0.60 -6.74
N TYR A 123 26.25 -1.33 -7.79
CA TYR A 123 25.33 -1.79 -8.80
C TYR A 123 24.61 -3.04 -8.31
N GLY A 124 23.29 -2.96 -8.24
CA GLY A 124 22.49 -4.06 -7.76
C GLY A 124 21.08 -4.03 -8.30
N TYR A 125 20.36 -5.08 -8.06
CA TYR A 125 18.94 -5.21 -8.40
C TYR A 125 18.13 -5.52 -7.14
N PRO A 126 16.87 -5.06 -7.09
CA PRO A 126 16.01 -5.33 -5.93
C PRO A 126 15.64 -6.81 -5.86
N VAL A 127 15.69 -7.35 -4.66
CA VAL A 127 15.23 -8.71 -4.34
C VAL A 127 14.03 -8.56 -3.40
N PRO A 128 12.88 -9.14 -3.75
CA PRO A 128 11.69 -9.13 -2.90
C PRO A 128 11.95 -9.72 -1.51
N GLY A 129 11.35 -9.10 -0.49
CA GLY A 129 11.47 -9.50 0.91
C GLY A 129 10.27 -10.29 1.44
N ALA A 130 9.82 -9.96 2.64
CA ALA A 130 8.85 -10.72 3.44
C ALA A 130 7.48 -10.94 2.78
N LEU A 131 7.06 -10.04 1.88
CA LEU A 131 5.73 -10.12 1.25
C LEU A 131 5.74 -10.71 -0.16
N LYS A 132 6.86 -11.33 -0.59
CA LYS A 132 6.99 -11.95 -1.92
C LYS A 132 5.85 -12.93 -2.21
N GLY A 133 5.23 -12.76 -3.36
CA GLY A 133 4.17 -13.66 -3.86
C GLY A 133 2.78 -13.41 -3.29
N LYS A 134 2.65 -12.61 -2.23
CA LYS A 134 1.34 -12.17 -1.70
C LYS A 134 0.65 -11.23 -2.68
N THR A 135 -0.65 -11.00 -2.47
CA THR A 135 -1.43 -10.05 -3.29
C THR A 135 -1.42 -8.68 -2.64
N GLY A 136 -1.08 -7.66 -3.42
CA GLY A 136 -1.25 -6.25 -3.05
C GLY A 136 -2.39 -5.63 -3.84
N ILE A 137 -3.40 -5.12 -3.15
CA ILE A 137 -4.50 -4.36 -3.74
C ILE A 137 -4.34 -2.91 -3.32
N VAL A 138 -4.57 -1.98 -4.23
CA VAL A 138 -4.67 -0.56 -3.88
C VAL A 138 -5.89 0.04 -4.54
N SER A 139 -6.70 0.73 -3.75
CA SER A 139 -7.84 1.54 -4.19
C SER A 139 -7.51 3.01 -3.99
N ILE A 140 -7.58 3.79 -5.06
CA ILE A 140 -7.36 5.23 -5.01
C ILE A 140 -8.55 5.96 -5.62
N THR A 141 -9.09 6.90 -4.85
CA THR A 141 -10.11 7.85 -5.32
C THR A 141 -9.45 9.15 -5.76
N TYR A 142 -9.97 9.74 -6.81
CA TYR A 142 -9.47 10.97 -7.44
C TYR A 142 -10.60 11.99 -7.51
N GLY A 143 -10.34 13.22 -7.08
CA GLY A 143 -11.31 14.31 -7.16
C GLY A 143 -11.54 14.81 -8.61
N GLY A 144 -10.52 14.76 -9.45
CA GLY A 144 -10.59 15.19 -10.85
C GLY A 144 -10.90 14.06 -11.83
N PRO A 145 -11.18 14.42 -13.11
CA PRO A 145 -11.39 13.45 -14.19
C PRO A 145 -10.10 12.70 -14.51
N MET A 146 -10.26 11.52 -15.10
CA MET A 146 -9.16 10.62 -15.42
C MET A 146 -8.02 11.29 -16.20
N VAL A 147 -8.34 12.13 -17.16
CA VAL A 147 -7.36 12.81 -18.03
C VAL A 147 -6.36 13.68 -17.26
N THR A 148 -6.77 14.26 -16.13
CA THR A 148 -5.91 15.09 -15.28
C THR A 148 -4.72 14.33 -14.70
N TYR A 149 -4.87 13.00 -14.51
CA TYR A 149 -3.89 12.17 -13.84
C TYR A 149 -2.98 11.38 -14.79
N PHE A 150 -3.18 11.56 -16.10
CA PHE A 150 -2.26 11.04 -17.10
C PHE A 150 -1.20 12.11 -17.41
N ASN A 151 0.04 11.80 -17.13
CA ASN A 151 1.16 12.59 -17.62
C ASN A 151 1.26 12.36 -19.13
N PHE A 152 1.63 13.29 -19.93
CA PHE A 152 1.84 13.29 -21.40
C PHE A 152 1.89 11.92 -22.12
N SER A 153 1.85 10.85 -21.40
CA SER A 153 1.65 9.47 -21.85
C SER A 153 0.23 9.04 -21.53
N ILE A 154 -0.58 8.91 -22.55
CA ILE A 154 -1.99 8.48 -22.53
C ILE A 154 -2.19 7.16 -21.75
N PHE A 155 -1.12 6.40 -21.52
CA PHE A 155 -1.17 5.05 -20.96
C PHE A 155 -0.69 4.93 -19.50
N ASP A 156 -0.33 6.02 -18.84
CA ASP A 156 0.28 5.93 -17.53
C ASP A 156 -0.21 6.97 -16.52
N ASN A 157 -0.77 6.49 -15.44
CA ASN A 157 -1.24 7.29 -14.30
C ASN A 157 -0.13 7.35 -13.24
N ILE A 158 0.30 8.55 -12.81
CA ILE A 158 1.43 8.76 -11.91
C ILE A 158 1.28 7.98 -10.58
N PRO A 159 0.15 8.08 -9.83
CA PRO A 159 -0.02 7.31 -8.61
C PRO A 159 0.03 5.80 -8.85
N TYR A 160 -0.53 5.34 -9.97
CA TYR A 160 -0.48 3.94 -10.37
C TYR A 160 0.95 3.44 -10.61
N ARG A 161 1.75 4.23 -11.36
CA ARG A 161 3.18 3.89 -11.58
C ARG A 161 3.91 3.76 -10.26
N ARG A 162 3.74 4.75 -9.37
CA ARG A 162 4.42 4.79 -8.09
C ARG A 162 4.10 3.55 -7.25
N ILE A 163 2.85 3.26 -7.03
CA ILE A 163 2.46 2.14 -6.16
C ILE A 163 2.71 0.79 -6.83
N LYS A 164 2.17 0.56 -8.01
CA LYS A 164 2.25 -0.76 -8.67
C LYS A 164 3.65 -1.08 -9.18
N LYS A 165 4.24 -0.14 -9.95
CA LYS A 165 5.51 -0.42 -10.65
C LYS A 165 6.74 -0.19 -9.77
N SER A 166 6.66 0.74 -8.81
CA SER A 166 7.78 1.01 -7.92
C SER A 166 7.64 0.28 -6.60
N VAL A 167 6.67 0.65 -5.76
CA VAL A 167 6.56 0.09 -4.41
C VAL A 167 6.25 -1.41 -4.44
N PHE A 168 5.09 -1.82 -4.96
CA PHE A 168 4.65 -3.21 -4.86
C PHE A 168 5.52 -4.19 -5.66
N LYS A 169 6.03 -3.77 -6.82
CA LYS A 169 6.94 -4.60 -7.62
C LYS A 169 8.26 -4.88 -6.90
N LEU A 170 8.82 -3.89 -6.18
CA LEU A 170 10.03 -4.10 -5.36
C LEU A 170 9.83 -5.19 -4.31
N GLY A 171 8.67 -5.21 -3.65
CA GLY A 171 8.31 -6.25 -2.69
C GLY A 171 7.88 -7.59 -3.30
N GLY A 172 7.78 -7.68 -4.62
CA GLY A 172 7.36 -8.90 -5.33
C GLY A 172 5.88 -9.26 -5.16
N LEU A 173 5.02 -8.27 -4.92
CA LEU A 173 3.58 -8.46 -4.78
C LEU A 173 2.90 -8.68 -6.15
N LYS A 174 1.90 -9.57 -6.17
CA LYS A 174 0.92 -9.66 -7.25
C LYS A 174 -0.07 -8.51 -7.10
N THR A 175 -0.05 -7.53 -7.99
CA THR A 175 -0.74 -6.25 -7.78
C THR A 175 -2.06 -6.16 -8.51
N LYS A 176 -3.12 -5.74 -7.79
CA LYS A 176 -4.40 -5.27 -8.33
C LYS A 176 -4.56 -3.79 -8.01
N TYR A 177 -5.20 -3.05 -8.90
CA TYR A 177 -5.36 -1.61 -8.77
C TYR A 177 -6.77 -1.19 -9.13
N LEU A 178 -7.46 -0.54 -8.20
CA LEU A 178 -8.81 0.01 -8.35
C LEU A 178 -8.70 1.54 -8.42
N ARG A 179 -9.41 2.16 -9.35
CA ARG A 179 -9.36 3.60 -9.60
C ARG A 179 -10.78 4.14 -9.74
N PHE A 180 -11.06 5.21 -9.01
CA PHE A 180 -12.33 5.90 -9.04
C PHE A 180 -12.08 7.38 -9.27
N TYR A 181 -12.57 7.91 -10.37
CA TYR A 181 -12.33 9.28 -10.81
C TYR A 181 -13.57 10.14 -10.60
N SER A 182 -13.37 11.46 -10.57
CA SER A 182 -14.43 12.46 -10.41
C SER A 182 -15.25 12.27 -9.14
N ILE A 183 -14.59 11.80 -8.08
CA ILE A 183 -15.19 11.70 -6.75
C ILE A 183 -15.03 13.08 -6.10
N LEU A 184 -16.05 13.92 -6.27
CA LEU A 184 -16.10 15.23 -5.65
C LEU A 184 -16.71 15.11 -4.26
N PRO A 185 -16.20 15.85 -3.26
CA PRO A 185 -16.95 16.02 -2.03
C PRO A 185 -18.30 16.67 -2.35
N ASN A 186 -19.33 16.25 -1.69
CA ASN A 186 -20.62 16.97 -1.72
C ASN A 186 -20.34 18.36 -1.16
N LEU A 187 -20.31 19.38 -2.03
CA LEU A 187 -20.18 20.78 -1.67
C LEU A 187 -21.53 21.27 -1.15
#